data_1540fb9652af2fe6a77f919c9135e76c
#
_entry.id   1540fb9652af2fe6a77f919c9135e76c
#
_cell.length_a   1.000
_cell.length_b   1.000
_cell.length_c   1.000
_cell.angle_alpha   90.00
_cell.angle_beta   90.00
_cell.angle_gamma   90.00
#
_symmetry.space_group_name_H-M   'P 1'
#
loop_
_entity.id
_entity.type
_entity.pdbx_description
1 polymer ?
#
loop_
_entity_poly.entity_id
_entity_poly.type
_entity_poly.pdbx_seq_one_letter_code
_entity_poly.pdbx_strand_id
1 'polypeptide(L)'
;MPQRIYGHTPGYPPGSMFETRADLSYAGIHRPRIAGICGSGREPAESIVLSGGYEDDEDHGDEIVYTGHGGRDTETSKQITHQTLTKGNVALAYNKLTGLPVRVIRGWQLKSTHAPPIGYRYDGLYSVEDYWSEQGKSGFSIWRYRLHILSESSTTQASVAEETPHYDVAQRQIMTVQRTVRDTEQARRVKMLYEYHCQMCGVCLQGSAGPYAEAAHICPLGKPHNGPDTFDNILCLCPNHHVLFDLGGVAIADDFALLSEDGH
;
A
#
# COMPACT_ATOMS: atom_id res chain seq x y z
N MET A 1 3.38 10.10 -21.57
CA MET A 1 3.26 10.54 -20.16
C MET A 1 4.63 10.40 -19.52
N PRO A 2 5.08 11.28 -18.61
CA PRO A 2 6.37 11.08 -17.96
C PRO A 2 6.35 9.74 -17.21
N GLN A 3 7.47 9.02 -17.29
CA GLN A 3 7.67 7.73 -16.65
C GLN A 3 7.50 7.89 -15.13
N ARG A 4 6.80 6.95 -14.48
CA ARG A 4 6.64 6.95 -13.02
C ARG A 4 7.92 6.44 -12.35
N ILE A 5 8.26 7.04 -11.23
CA ILE A 5 9.43 6.66 -10.44
C ILE A 5 8.94 6.15 -9.09
N TYR A 6 9.13 4.85 -8.83
CA TYR A 6 8.90 4.22 -7.53
C TYR A 6 10.24 4.06 -6.83
N GLY A 7 10.60 5.03 -6.02
CA GLY A 7 11.90 5.10 -5.36
C GLY A 7 12.33 6.53 -5.11
N HIS A 8 13.61 6.72 -4.79
CA HIS A 8 14.19 8.05 -4.63
C HIS A 8 14.22 8.81 -5.95
N THR A 9 13.95 10.10 -5.89
CA THR A 9 14.12 10.99 -7.05
C THR A 9 15.60 11.43 -7.11
N PRO A 10 16.29 11.27 -8.24
CA PRO A 10 17.69 11.68 -8.38
C PRO A 10 17.90 13.13 -7.97
N GLY A 11 18.96 13.39 -7.21
CA GLY A 11 19.32 14.74 -6.72
C GLY A 11 18.60 15.20 -5.46
N TYR A 12 17.65 14.43 -4.94
CA TYR A 12 16.89 14.78 -3.73
C TYR A 12 16.91 13.63 -2.72
N PRO A 13 17.93 13.55 -1.85
CA PRO A 13 17.98 12.54 -0.79
C PRO A 13 16.93 12.81 0.31
N PRO A 14 16.64 11.83 1.18
CA PRO A 14 15.88 12.05 2.41
C PRO A 14 16.45 13.24 3.21
N GLY A 15 15.57 14.06 3.77
CA GLY A 15 15.91 15.33 4.41
C GLY A 15 15.85 16.55 3.48
N SER A 16 15.70 16.38 2.16
CA SER A 16 15.55 17.51 1.23
C SER A 16 14.34 18.37 1.56
N MET A 17 14.55 19.71 1.61
CA MET A 17 13.53 20.70 1.98
C MET A 17 12.99 21.42 0.75
N PHE A 18 11.71 21.77 0.80
CA PHE A 18 10.97 22.48 -0.25
C PHE A 18 10.09 23.54 0.38
N GLU A 19 10.04 24.74 -0.20
CA GLU A 19 9.22 25.83 0.36
C GLU A 19 7.73 25.60 0.09
N THR A 20 7.39 25.14 -1.11
CA THR A 20 6.00 25.03 -1.57
C THR A 20 5.68 23.69 -2.21
N ARG A 21 4.39 23.42 -2.39
CA ARG A 21 3.89 22.28 -3.18
C ARG A 21 4.29 22.36 -4.65
N ALA A 22 4.51 23.57 -5.16
CA ALA A 22 4.97 23.77 -6.53
C ALA A 22 6.39 23.27 -6.70
N ASP A 23 7.28 23.52 -5.71
CA ASP A 23 8.66 23.07 -5.72
C ASP A 23 8.77 21.54 -5.65
N LEU A 24 7.94 20.90 -4.81
CA LEU A 24 7.80 19.43 -4.79
C LEU A 24 7.39 18.87 -6.15
N SER A 25 6.47 19.55 -6.83
CA SER A 25 5.98 19.15 -8.15
C SER A 25 7.07 19.33 -9.22
N TYR A 26 7.79 20.43 -9.19
CA TYR A 26 8.88 20.71 -10.11
C TYR A 26 10.05 19.73 -9.94
N ALA A 27 10.41 19.43 -8.72
CA ALA A 27 11.44 18.45 -8.38
C ALA A 27 11.02 16.98 -8.67
N GLY A 28 9.75 16.73 -9.02
CA GLY A 28 9.24 15.37 -9.26
C GLY A 28 9.10 14.52 -8.00
N ILE A 29 9.27 15.12 -6.82
CA ILE A 29 9.11 14.41 -5.53
C ILE A 29 7.65 14.07 -5.27
N HIS A 30 6.75 15.05 -5.51
CA HIS A 30 5.31 14.87 -5.43
C HIS A 30 4.62 15.72 -6.51
N ARG A 31 4.22 15.10 -7.59
CA ARG A 31 3.70 15.80 -8.79
C ARG A 31 2.39 16.58 -8.58
N PRO A 32 1.39 16.09 -7.81
CA PRO A 32 0.17 16.85 -7.59
C PRO A 32 0.42 18.08 -6.69
N ARG A 33 -0.07 19.24 -7.11
CA ARG A 33 0.04 20.48 -6.33
C ARG A 33 -0.95 20.56 -5.17
N ILE A 34 -2.06 19.83 -5.23
CA ILE A 34 -3.15 19.89 -4.24
C ILE A 34 -3.35 18.53 -3.56
N ALA A 35 -3.50 17.44 -4.35
CA ALA A 35 -3.78 16.14 -3.80
C ALA A 35 -2.69 15.64 -2.85
N GLY A 36 -3.06 14.96 -1.78
CA GLY A 36 -2.15 14.37 -0.80
C GLY A 36 -1.51 13.06 -1.30
N ILE A 37 -2.14 12.37 -2.26
CA ILE A 37 -1.66 11.10 -2.83
C ILE A 37 -1.33 11.32 -4.31
N CYS A 38 -0.14 10.94 -4.73
CA CYS A 38 0.27 10.89 -6.12
C CYS A 38 0.00 9.51 -6.71
N GLY A 39 -1.26 9.26 -7.07
CA GLY A 39 -1.72 7.98 -7.65
C GLY A 39 -3.08 8.14 -8.33
N SER A 40 -3.38 7.29 -9.31
CA SER A 40 -4.60 7.38 -10.14
C SER A 40 -5.58 6.21 -9.96
N GLY A 41 -5.23 5.20 -9.16
CA GLY A 41 -6.04 4.00 -8.98
C GLY A 41 -5.88 2.92 -10.06
N ARG A 42 -5.06 3.16 -11.08
CA ARG A 42 -4.67 2.15 -12.08
C ARG A 42 -3.26 1.62 -11.86
N GLU A 43 -2.49 2.28 -11.03
CA GLU A 43 -1.08 2.03 -10.75
C GLU A 43 -0.80 2.44 -9.31
N PRO A 44 0.24 1.86 -8.66
CA PRO A 44 0.64 2.24 -7.31
C PRO A 44 0.88 3.75 -7.16
N ALA A 45 0.74 4.25 -5.94
CA ALA A 45 1.08 5.63 -5.63
C ALA A 45 2.60 5.82 -5.59
N GLU A 46 3.08 6.95 -6.09
CA GLU A 46 4.50 7.29 -6.05
C GLU A 46 4.90 7.99 -4.75
N SER A 47 3.98 8.78 -4.20
CA SER A 47 4.26 9.61 -3.03
C SER A 47 2.99 10.03 -2.30
N ILE A 48 3.14 10.32 -1.01
CA ILE A 48 2.11 10.94 -0.17
C ILE A 48 2.65 12.19 0.52
N VAL A 49 1.73 13.09 0.89
CA VAL A 49 2.05 14.27 1.70
C VAL A 49 1.18 14.29 2.96
N LEU A 50 1.84 14.29 4.11
CA LEU A 50 1.23 14.55 5.42
C LEU A 50 1.40 16.04 5.72
N SER A 51 0.31 16.78 5.81
CA SER A 51 0.33 18.22 6.08
C SER A 51 -0.81 18.68 6.99
N GLY A 52 -1.32 17.78 7.83
CA GLY A 52 -2.42 18.08 8.78
C GLY A 52 -3.78 18.27 8.10
N GLY A 53 -3.95 17.69 6.90
CA GLY A 53 -5.21 17.78 6.15
C GLY A 53 -6.32 16.91 6.69
N TYR A 54 -5.99 15.85 7.42
CA TYR A 54 -6.94 14.95 8.08
C TYR A 54 -6.62 14.84 9.57
N GLU A 55 -7.66 14.91 10.40
CA GLU A 55 -7.54 14.84 11.86
C GLU A 55 -7.20 13.46 12.39
N ASP A 56 -7.36 12.45 11.53
CA ASP A 56 -7.12 11.05 11.83
C ASP A 56 -5.70 10.60 11.46
N ASP A 57 -4.87 11.45 10.81
CA ASP A 57 -3.48 11.12 10.54
C ASP A 57 -2.70 10.92 11.84
N GLU A 58 -1.92 9.83 11.90
CA GLU A 58 -1.02 9.51 13.01
C GLU A 58 0.40 9.38 12.49
N ASP A 59 1.34 10.07 13.14
CA ASP A 59 2.72 10.11 12.72
C ASP A 59 3.64 9.80 13.90
N HIS A 60 4.24 8.63 13.87
CA HIS A 60 5.17 8.10 14.87
C HIS A 60 6.63 8.07 14.35
N GLY A 61 6.94 8.85 13.30
CA GLY A 61 8.24 8.88 12.67
C GLY A 61 8.42 7.77 11.66
N ASP A 62 8.93 6.63 12.12
CA ASP A 62 9.19 5.47 11.27
C ASP A 62 7.92 4.71 10.89
N GLU A 63 6.87 4.83 11.68
CA GLU A 63 5.52 4.31 11.41
C GLU A 63 4.53 5.46 11.25
N ILE A 64 3.69 5.37 10.23
CA ILE A 64 2.65 6.35 9.92
C ILE A 64 1.35 5.61 9.68
N VAL A 65 0.25 6.10 10.28
CA VAL A 65 -1.10 5.70 9.90
C VAL A 65 -1.76 6.85 9.15
N TYR A 66 -1.70 6.75 7.83
CA TYR A 66 -2.15 7.78 6.89
C TYR A 66 -3.63 7.64 6.58
N THR A 67 -4.36 8.75 6.53
CA THR A 67 -5.78 8.79 6.16
C THR A 67 -5.93 9.01 4.66
N GLY A 68 -6.75 8.17 4.03
CA GLY A 68 -7.08 8.26 2.62
C GLY A 68 -7.72 9.59 2.23
N HIS A 69 -7.84 9.83 0.94
CA HIS A 69 -8.45 11.05 0.43
C HIS A 69 -9.97 10.90 0.20
N GLY A 70 -10.66 12.04 0.15
CA GLY A 70 -12.08 12.16 -0.20
C GLY A 70 -12.97 12.51 0.99
N GLY A 71 -14.18 12.94 0.68
CA GLY A 71 -15.21 13.22 1.66
C GLY A 71 -14.97 14.42 2.58
N ARG A 72 -13.93 15.24 2.33
CA ARG A 72 -13.58 16.40 3.12
C ARG A 72 -14.17 17.68 2.50
N ASP A 73 -14.73 18.52 3.34
CA ASP A 73 -15.11 19.88 2.97
C ASP A 73 -13.86 20.75 2.75
N THR A 74 -13.82 21.51 1.67
CA THR A 74 -12.65 22.30 1.27
C THR A 74 -12.45 23.56 2.10
N GLU A 75 -13.50 24.09 2.72
CA GLU A 75 -13.44 25.31 3.53
C GLU A 75 -13.11 24.99 4.98
N THR A 76 -13.83 24.05 5.55
CA THR A 76 -13.70 23.72 6.99
C THR A 76 -12.65 22.64 7.26
N SER A 77 -12.19 21.95 6.24
CA SER A 77 -11.27 20.78 6.35
C SER A 77 -11.83 19.59 7.14
N LYS A 78 -13.13 19.58 7.45
CA LYS A 78 -13.77 18.50 8.18
C LYS A 78 -14.25 17.41 7.22
N GLN A 79 -14.22 16.16 7.69
CA GLN A 79 -14.84 15.04 6.99
C GLN A 79 -16.36 15.22 7.05
N ILE A 80 -17.05 15.21 5.89
CA ILE A 80 -18.50 15.41 5.76
C ILE A 80 -19.21 14.28 5.02
N THR A 81 -18.47 13.36 4.40
CA THR A 81 -19.01 12.15 3.75
C THR A 81 -18.05 10.99 3.92
N HIS A 82 -18.54 9.76 3.70
CA HIS A 82 -17.72 8.57 3.69
C HIS A 82 -16.67 8.62 2.58
N GLN A 83 -15.47 8.10 2.85
CA GLN A 83 -14.46 7.90 1.81
C GLN A 83 -14.77 6.63 1.02
N THR A 84 -14.35 6.63 -0.24
CA THR A 84 -14.44 5.46 -1.12
C THR A 84 -13.05 4.95 -1.47
N LEU A 85 -12.93 3.62 -1.71
CA LEU A 85 -11.69 3.02 -2.18
C LEU A 85 -11.53 3.27 -3.68
N THR A 86 -11.22 4.51 -4.06
CA THR A 86 -11.08 4.95 -5.45
C THR A 86 -9.83 5.81 -5.64
N LYS A 87 -9.38 5.98 -6.87
CA LYS A 87 -8.27 6.89 -7.24
C LYS A 87 -7.01 6.65 -6.39
N GLY A 88 -6.59 7.66 -5.62
CA GLY A 88 -5.39 7.60 -4.78
C GLY A 88 -5.49 6.54 -3.66
N ASN A 89 -6.68 6.27 -3.14
CA ASN A 89 -6.89 5.23 -2.13
C ASN A 89 -6.59 3.84 -2.72
N VAL A 90 -7.09 3.53 -3.91
CA VAL A 90 -6.73 2.30 -4.63
C VAL A 90 -5.24 2.26 -4.95
N ALA A 91 -4.65 3.40 -5.33
CA ALA A 91 -3.23 3.45 -5.65
C ALA A 91 -2.34 3.06 -4.46
N LEU A 92 -2.67 3.49 -3.23
CA LEU A 92 -1.96 3.06 -2.01
C LEU A 92 -2.21 1.58 -1.67
N ALA A 93 -3.42 1.07 -1.90
CA ALA A 93 -3.68 -0.36 -1.76
C ALA A 93 -2.81 -1.19 -2.74
N TYR A 94 -2.60 -0.70 -3.97
CA TYR A 94 -1.69 -1.33 -4.92
C TYR A 94 -0.23 -1.32 -4.45
N ASN A 95 0.24 -0.31 -3.69
CA ASN A 95 1.58 -0.35 -3.11
C ASN A 95 1.75 -1.53 -2.14
N LYS A 96 0.74 -1.81 -1.30
CA LYS A 96 0.75 -3.02 -0.45
C LYS A 96 0.88 -4.29 -1.29
N LEU A 97 0.09 -4.41 -2.36
CA LEU A 97 0.06 -5.62 -3.20
C LEU A 97 1.35 -5.82 -4.00
N THR A 98 1.91 -4.73 -4.51
CA THR A 98 3.11 -4.79 -5.38
C THR A 98 4.42 -4.73 -4.59
N GLY A 99 4.38 -4.31 -3.33
CA GLY A 99 5.58 -4.04 -2.53
C GLY A 99 6.35 -2.79 -2.97
N LEU A 100 5.82 -2.02 -3.93
CA LEU A 100 6.50 -0.81 -4.39
C LEU A 100 6.44 0.29 -3.33
N PRO A 101 7.58 0.96 -3.07
CA PRO A 101 7.67 1.96 -2.03
C PRO A 101 6.94 3.24 -2.38
N VAL A 102 6.58 4.00 -1.35
CA VAL A 102 5.95 5.31 -1.42
C VAL A 102 6.89 6.34 -0.83
N ARG A 103 7.15 7.45 -1.54
CA ARG A 103 7.84 8.60 -0.96
C ARG A 103 6.94 9.31 0.04
N VAL A 104 7.43 9.55 1.24
CA VAL A 104 6.73 10.29 2.28
C VAL A 104 7.28 11.71 2.38
N ILE A 105 6.38 12.67 2.33
CA ILE A 105 6.68 14.09 2.49
C ILE A 105 5.89 14.63 3.68
N ARG A 106 6.58 15.25 4.64
CA ARG A 106 5.94 15.94 5.76
C ARG A 106 5.89 17.44 5.50
N GLY A 107 4.74 18.05 5.76
CA GLY A 107 4.55 19.50 5.70
C GLY A 107 4.53 20.12 7.10
N TRP A 108 4.91 21.37 7.22
CA TRP A 108 5.01 22.13 8.47
C TRP A 108 3.68 22.26 9.24
N GLN A 109 2.55 22.12 8.56
CA GLN A 109 1.21 22.19 9.18
C GLN A 109 0.80 20.90 9.91
N LEU A 110 1.55 19.82 9.74
CA LEU A 110 1.30 18.55 10.41
C LEU A 110 1.48 18.70 11.91
N LYS A 111 0.50 18.27 12.70
CA LYS A 111 0.57 18.26 14.17
C LYS A 111 1.36 17.04 14.65
N SER A 112 2.66 17.05 14.43
CA SER A 112 3.58 15.97 14.79
C SER A 112 4.93 16.56 15.19
N THR A 113 5.63 15.90 16.11
CA THR A 113 7.02 16.22 16.47
C THR A 113 8.00 15.97 15.34
N HIS A 114 7.58 15.20 14.33
CA HIS A 114 8.36 14.87 13.13
C HIS A 114 8.16 15.88 11.99
N ALA A 115 7.21 16.83 12.14
CA ALA A 115 6.96 17.85 11.13
C ALA A 115 8.18 18.79 10.95
N PRO A 116 8.50 19.24 9.73
CA PRO A 116 9.50 20.29 9.55
C PRO A 116 8.98 21.63 10.11
N PRO A 117 9.87 22.54 10.56
CA PRO A 117 9.44 23.83 11.12
C PRO A 117 8.83 24.76 10.06
N ILE A 118 9.21 24.59 8.79
CA ILE A 118 8.70 25.37 7.64
C ILE A 118 8.64 24.48 6.40
N GLY A 119 7.76 24.79 5.45
CA GLY A 119 7.70 24.16 4.14
C GLY A 119 7.41 22.67 4.19
N TYR A 120 8.09 21.92 3.36
CA TYR A 120 7.93 20.48 3.19
C TYR A 120 9.28 19.78 3.24
N ARG A 121 9.34 18.60 3.86
CA ARG A 121 10.55 17.76 3.89
C ARG A 121 10.24 16.39 3.27
N TYR A 122 11.11 15.95 2.40
CA TYR A 122 11.11 14.57 1.92
C TYR A 122 11.76 13.66 2.95
N ASP A 123 11.03 12.71 3.51
CA ASP A 123 11.49 11.89 4.63
C ASP A 123 11.89 10.45 4.23
N GLY A 124 11.92 10.16 2.93
CA GLY A 124 12.39 8.87 2.45
C GLY A 124 11.28 7.96 1.93
N LEU A 125 11.61 6.69 1.81
CA LEU A 125 10.75 5.65 1.27
C LEU A 125 10.11 4.86 2.40
N TYR A 126 8.83 4.55 2.22
CA TYR A 126 8.03 3.75 3.14
C TYR A 126 7.34 2.61 2.38
N SER A 127 7.21 1.46 3.01
CA SER A 127 6.34 0.37 2.56
C SER A 127 4.92 0.61 3.08
N VAL A 128 3.91 0.28 2.28
CA VAL A 128 2.53 0.17 2.76
C VAL A 128 2.33 -1.25 3.28
N GLU A 129 2.22 -1.40 4.60
CA GLU A 129 2.11 -2.70 5.23
C GLU A 129 0.68 -3.21 5.30
N ASP A 130 -0.27 -2.29 5.51
CA ASP A 130 -1.68 -2.63 5.63
C ASP A 130 -2.59 -1.47 5.26
N TYR A 131 -3.86 -1.77 4.94
CA TYR A 131 -4.91 -0.78 4.78
C TYR A 131 -6.26 -1.35 5.20
N TRP A 132 -7.14 -0.50 5.74
CA TRP A 132 -8.47 -0.87 6.22
C TRP A 132 -9.41 0.33 6.17
N SER A 133 -10.72 0.06 6.33
CA SER A 133 -11.73 1.10 6.55
C SER A 133 -12.17 1.08 8.01
N GLU A 134 -12.28 2.26 8.60
CA GLU A 134 -12.80 2.43 9.96
C GLU A 134 -13.64 3.70 10.10
N GLN A 135 -14.31 3.87 11.23
CA GLN A 135 -15.00 5.12 11.53
C GLN A 135 -13.98 6.13 12.10
N GLY A 136 -13.79 7.25 11.38
CA GLY A 136 -12.94 8.35 11.80
C GLY A 136 -13.57 9.21 12.90
N LYS A 137 -12.77 10.14 13.43
CA LYS A 137 -13.17 11.05 14.54
C LYS A 137 -14.42 11.87 14.24
N SER A 138 -14.64 12.23 12.99
CA SER A 138 -15.85 12.93 12.53
C SER A 138 -17.06 12.02 12.29
N GLY A 139 -16.99 10.72 12.59
CA GLY A 139 -18.10 9.76 12.49
C GLY A 139 -18.35 9.19 11.09
N PHE A 140 -17.54 9.52 10.09
CA PHE A 140 -17.62 8.97 8.74
C PHE A 140 -16.62 7.85 8.53
N SER A 141 -16.93 6.90 7.64
CA SER A 141 -15.98 5.85 7.26
C SER A 141 -14.82 6.46 6.48
N ILE A 142 -13.61 6.12 6.88
CA ILE A 142 -12.36 6.56 6.27
C ILE A 142 -11.47 5.35 5.94
N TRP A 143 -10.60 5.51 4.95
CA TRP A 143 -9.58 4.51 4.62
C TRP A 143 -8.28 4.88 5.33
N ARG A 144 -7.64 3.87 5.94
CA ARG A 144 -6.39 4.01 6.68
C ARG A 144 -5.30 3.16 6.03
N TYR A 145 -4.07 3.66 6.07
CA TYR A 145 -2.91 2.99 5.50
C TYR A 145 -1.79 3.03 6.52
N ARG A 146 -1.30 1.85 6.92
CA ARG A 146 -0.10 1.75 7.76
C ARG A 146 1.12 1.73 6.86
N LEU A 147 2.01 2.68 7.08
CA LEU A 147 3.28 2.78 6.38
C LEU A 147 4.43 2.64 7.37
N HIS A 148 5.48 1.94 6.96
CA HIS A 148 6.71 1.80 7.74
C HIS A 148 7.92 2.20 6.91
N ILE A 149 8.90 2.90 7.52
CA ILE A 149 10.10 3.40 6.85
C ILE A 149 10.94 2.22 6.32
N LEU A 150 11.48 2.38 5.12
CA LEU A 150 12.46 1.45 4.57
C LEU A 150 13.87 1.93 4.97
N SER A 151 14.55 1.15 5.83
CA SER A 151 15.92 1.45 6.25
C SER A 151 16.88 1.40 5.06
N GLU A 152 17.74 2.40 4.90
CA GLU A 152 18.73 2.48 3.81
C GLU A 152 19.83 1.41 3.87
N SER A 153 19.80 0.51 4.85
CA SER A 153 20.82 -0.52 5.04
C SER A 153 20.90 -1.57 3.92
N SER A 154 20.14 -1.41 2.84
CA SER A 154 20.10 -2.37 1.72
C SER A 154 20.41 -1.74 0.35
N THR A 155 20.84 -0.47 0.30
CA THR A 155 21.20 0.14 -0.99
C THR A 155 22.71 0.16 -1.18
N THR A 156 23.26 -0.97 -1.63
CA THR A 156 24.61 -0.98 -2.21
C THR A 156 24.58 -0.11 -3.47
N GLN A 157 25.32 0.98 -3.44
CA GLN A 157 25.57 1.85 -4.60
C GLN A 157 26.16 1.01 -5.73
N ALA A 158 25.42 0.81 -6.79
CA ALA A 158 25.99 0.41 -8.07
C ALA A 158 26.47 1.67 -8.78
N SER A 159 27.76 1.94 -8.74
CA SER A 159 28.44 2.91 -9.60
C SER A 159 28.29 2.46 -11.04
N VAL A 160 27.65 3.29 -11.87
CA VAL A 160 27.59 3.06 -13.32
C VAL A 160 28.93 3.45 -13.92
N ALA A 161 29.70 2.43 -14.33
CA ALA A 161 30.73 2.59 -15.34
C ALA A 161 30.11 2.18 -16.69
N GLU A 162 30.18 3.09 -17.67
CA GLU A 162 29.82 2.78 -19.06
C GLU A 162 30.75 1.69 -19.60
N GLU A 163 30.19 0.55 -19.94
CA GLU A 163 30.80 -0.38 -20.91
C GLU A 163 29.72 -1.05 -21.76
N THR A 164 30.07 -1.22 -23.03
CA THR A 164 29.37 -1.74 -24.18
C THR A 164 28.58 -3.05 -23.98
N PRO A 165 27.54 -3.31 -24.79
CA PRO A 165 26.58 -4.39 -24.53
C PRO A 165 27.19 -5.76 -24.83
N HIS A 166 27.54 -6.50 -23.80
CA HIS A 166 27.69 -7.94 -23.85
C HIS A 166 26.39 -8.57 -23.34
N TYR A 167 25.77 -9.41 -24.16
CA TYR A 167 24.63 -10.22 -23.76
C TYR A 167 25.09 -11.24 -22.70
N ASP A 168 25.07 -10.86 -21.43
CA ASP A 168 25.22 -11.78 -20.32
C ASP A 168 23.88 -12.00 -19.61
N VAL A 169 23.66 -13.27 -19.32
CA VAL A 169 22.50 -13.83 -18.62
C VAL A 169 22.10 -12.93 -17.46
N ALA A 170 20.86 -12.45 -17.49
CA ALA A 170 20.28 -11.62 -16.42
C ALA A 170 20.63 -12.18 -15.04
N GLN A 171 21.54 -11.53 -14.33
CA GLN A 171 21.74 -11.78 -12.91
C GLN A 171 20.41 -11.43 -12.22
N ARG A 172 19.70 -12.48 -11.85
CA ARG A 172 18.56 -12.37 -10.94
C ARG A 172 19.09 -11.80 -9.63
N GLN A 173 18.93 -10.50 -9.43
CA GLN A 173 18.96 -9.97 -8.08
C GLN A 173 17.79 -10.66 -7.34
N ILE A 174 18.15 -11.56 -6.44
CA ILE A 174 17.23 -12.09 -5.45
C ILE A 174 16.92 -10.91 -4.53
N MET A 175 15.92 -10.09 -4.91
CA MET A 175 15.24 -9.28 -3.93
C MET A 175 14.52 -10.29 -3.03
N THR A 176 15.08 -10.55 -1.87
CA THR A 176 14.34 -11.18 -0.79
C THR A 176 13.32 -10.12 -0.36
N VAL A 177 12.21 -10.06 -1.09
CA VAL A 177 10.97 -9.51 -0.53
C VAL A 177 10.70 -10.45 0.63
N GLN A 178 11.02 -10.03 1.85
CA GLN A 178 10.44 -10.62 3.05
C GLN A 178 8.95 -10.24 3.05
N ARG A 179 8.22 -10.76 2.07
CA ARG A 179 6.83 -11.06 2.27
C ARG A 179 6.88 -12.04 3.42
N THR A 180 6.43 -11.64 4.60
CA THR A 180 6.12 -12.58 5.66
C THR A 180 4.94 -13.39 5.13
N VAL A 181 5.24 -14.34 4.24
CA VAL A 181 4.37 -15.46 3.96
C VAL A 181 4.39 -16.22 5.27
N ARG A 182 3.48 -15.86 6.16
CA ARG A 182 3.16 -16.71 7.30
C ARG A 182 2.47 -17.92 6.69
N ASP A 183 3.28 -18.81 6.13
CA ASP A 183 2.84 -20.16 5.77
C ASP A 183 2.68 -20.91 7.09
N THR A 184 1.66 -20.44 7.84
CA THR A 184 1.31 -21.03 9.12
C THR A 184 0.86 -22.47 8.85
N GLU A 185 0.91 -23.31 9.88
CA GLU A 185 0.40 -24.67 9.78
C GLU A 185 -1.06 -24.67 9.30
N GLN A 186 -1.87 -23.71 9.76
CA GLN A 186 -3.27 -23.57 9.38
C GLN A 186 -3.43 -23.24 7.88
N ALA A 187 -2.63 -22.31 7.36
CA ALA A 187 -2.61 -21.95 5.95
C ALA A 187 -2.28 -23.18 5.05
N ARG A 188 -1.31 -24.00 5.47
CA ARG A 188 -0.96 -25.23 4.73
C ARG A 188 -2.09 -26.24 4.78
N ARG A 189 -2.71 -26.44 5.96
CA ARG A 189 -3.83 -27.38 6.15
C ARG A 189 -5.03 -27.02 5.28
N VAL A 190 -5.38 -25.71 5.20
CA VAL A 190 -6.47 -25.23 4.34
C VAL A 190 -6.14 -25.50 2.87
N LYS A 191 -4.95 -25.13 2.39
CA LYS A 191 -4.54 -25.39 1.01
C LYS A 191 -4.57 -26.90 0.66
N MET A 192 -4.14 -27.75 1.56
CA MET A 192 -4.18 -29.21 1.39
C MET A 192 -5.61 -29.76 1.38
N LEU A 193 -6.50 -29.28 2.26
CA LEU A 193 -7.89 -29.70 2.33
C LEU A 193 -8.65 -29.43 1.01
N TYR A 194 -8.40 -28.26 0.42
CA TYR A 194 -8.99 -27.85 -0.86
C TYR A 194 -8.16 -28.29 -2.07
N GLU A 195 -7.16 -29.16 -1.87
CA GLU A 195 -6.30 -29.67 -2.94
C GLU A 195 -5.74 -28.54 -3.83
N TYR A 196 -5.44 -27.39 -3.23
CA TYR A 196 -4.99 -26.15 -3.90
C TYR A 196 -6.00 -25.59 -4.94
N HIS A 197 -7.26 -25.98 -4.88
CA HIS A 197 -8.31 -25.39 -5.70
C HIS A 197 -8.82 -24.10 -5.05
N CYS A 198 -9.00 -23.07 -5.87
CA CYS A 198 -9.60 -21.82 -5.43
C CYS A 198 -11.06 -22.02 -5.03
N GLN A 199 -11.43 -21.68 -3.80
CA GLN A 199 -12.80 -21.83 -3.31
C GLN A 199 -13.84 -20.98 -4.07
N MET A 200 -13.39 -19.92 -4.78
CA MET A 200 -14.27 -19.05 -5.55
C MET A 200 -14.48 -19.53 -6.99
N CYS A 201 -13.42 -19.96 -7.69
CA CYS A 201 -13.51 -20.32 -9.11
C CYS A 201 -13.11 -21.76 -9.44
N GLY A 202 -12.71 -22.56 -8.46
CA GLY A 202 -12.30 -23.95 -8.67
C GLY A 202 -10.98 -24.16 -9.40
N VAL A 203 -10.27 -23.10 -9.81
CA VAL A 203 -8.99 -23.22 -10.53
C VAL A 203 -7.90 -23.70 -9.57
N CYS A 204 -7.15 -24.72 -9.99
CA CYS A 204 -5.89 -25.13 -9.38
C CYS A 204 -4.74 -24.75 -10.32
N LEU A 205 -3.88 -23.84 -9.89
CA LEU A 205 -2.71 -23.43 -10.66
C LEU A 205 -1.60 -24.46 -10.52
N GLN A 206 -0.96 -24.82 -11.64
CA GLN A 206 0.16 -25.74 -11.65
C GLN A 206 1.47 -24.97 -11.85
N GLY A 207 2.33 -24.98 -10.85
CA GLY A 207 3.68 -24.45 -10.92
C GLY A 207 4.71 -25.56 -11.16
N SER A 208 5.95 -25.17 -11.43
CA SER A 208 7.06 -26.13 -11.58
C SER A 208 7.36 -26.95 -10.32
N ALA A 209 6.96 -26.46 -9.15
CA ALA A 209 7.13 -27.12 -7.85
C ALA A 209 5.87 -27.85 -7.37
N GLY A 210 4.80 -27.91 -8.18
CA GLY A 210 3.51 -28.51 -7.84
C GLY A 210 2.35 -27.52 -7.84
N PRO A 211 1.18 -27.93 -7.31
CA PRO A 211 -0.01 -27.09 -7.26
C PRO A 211 0.21 -25.85 -6.38
N TYR A 212 -0.40 -24.74 -6.77
CA TYR A 212 -0.26 -23.47 -6.08
C TYR A 212 -1.60 -22.82 -5.77
N ALA A 213 -1.74 -22.38 -4.54
CA ALA A 213 -2.83 -21.52 -4.07
C ALA A 213 -2.33 -20.62 -2.95
N GLU A 214 -3.06 -19.58 -2.65
CA GLU A 214 -2.78 -18.62 -1.58
C GLU A 214 -3.81 -18.80 -0.44
N ALA A 215 -3.37 -18.52 0.79
CA ALA A 215 -4.21 -18.52 1.98
C ALA A 215 -4.59 -17.08 2.31
N ALA A 216 -5.88 -16.75 2.19
CA ALA A 216 -6.42 -15.43 2.48
C ALA A 216 -7.20 -15.48 3.80
N HIS A 217 -6.89 -14.57 4.75
CA HIS A 217 -7.65 -14.48 5.99
C HIS A 217 -8.93 -13.66 5.78
N ILE A 218 -10.07 -14.23 6.16
CA ILE A 218 -11.38 -13.56 6.09
C ILE A 218 -11.38 -12.33 6.99
N CYS A 219 -10.96 -12.49 8.24
CA CYS A 219 -10.68 -11.40 9.16
C CYS A 219 -9.16 -11.25 9.26
N PRO A 220 -8.56 -10.13 8.82
CA PRO A 220 -7.11 -9.95 8.83
C PRO A 220 -6.49 -10.11 10.23
N LEU A 221 -5.32 -10.76 10.32
CA LEU A 221 -4.62 -11.01 11.60
C LEU A 221 -4.12 -9.75 12.28
N GLY A 222 -3.81 -8.72 11.48
CA GLY A 222 -3.24 -7.46 11.96
C GLY A 222 -4.29 -6.55 12.62
N LYS A 223 -3.79 -5.58 13.42
CA LYS A 223 -4.64 -4.48 13.91
C LYS A 223 -5.17 -3.67 12.71
N PRO A 224 -6.40 -3.18 12.76
CA PRO A 224 -7.31 -3.17 13.93
C PRO A 224 -8.13 -4.47 14.08
N HIS A 225 -8.12 -5.36 13.08
CA HIS A 225 -9.06 -6.49 13.01
C HIS A 225 -8.74 -7.59 14.02
N ASN A 226 -7.43 -7.84 14.28
CA ASN A 226 -6.94 -8.88 15.19
C ASN A 226 -7.65 -10.22 14.97
N GLY A 227 -7.87 -10.60 13.70
CA GLY A 227 -8.49 -11.86 13.35
C GLY A 227 -7.69 -13.05 13.88
N PRO A 228 -8.32 -14.18 14.18
CA PRO A 228 -7.61 -15.36 14.64
C PRO A 228 -6.88 -16.05 13.49
N ASP A 229 -5.72 -16.64 13.77
CA ASP A 229 -5.04 -17.55 12.84
C ASP A 229 -5.59 -18.98 12.99
N THR A 230 -6.87 -19.14 12.63
CA THR A 230 -7.62 -20.38 12.77
C THR A 230 -8.11 -20.85 11.40
N PHE A 231 -8.34 -22.14 11.30
CA PHE A 231 -8.75 -22.81 10.06
C PHE A 231 -10.01 -22.21 9.42
N ASP A 232 -10.98 -21.82 10.22
CA ASP A 232 -12.27 -21.24 9.84
C ASP A 232 -12.16 -19.76 9.41
N ASN A 233 -11.01 -19.12 9.65
CA ASN A 233 -10.72 -17.76 9.22
C ASN A 233 -9.84 -17.69 7.96
N ILE A 234 -9.64 -18.81 7.25
CA ILE A 234 -8.74 -18.87 6.10
C ILE A 234 -9.43 -19.45 4.88
N LEU A 235 -9.29 -18.81 3.73
CA LEU A 235 -9.72 -19.27 2.42
C LEU A 235 -8.53 -19.76 1.59
N CYS A 236 -8.75 -20.79 0.78
CA CYS A 236 -7.82 -21.21 -0.27
C CYS A 236 -8.22 -20.52 -1.58
N LEU A 237 -7.42 -19.58 -2.06
CA LEU A 237 -7.73 -18.77 -3.24
C LEU A 237 -6.62 -18.86 -4.30
N CYS A 238 -6.98 -18.69 -5.56
CA CYS A 238 -5.98 -18.36 -6.57
C CYS A 238 -5.50 -16.91 -6.39
N PRO A 239 -4.31 -16.52 -6.89
CA PRO A 239 -3.79 -15.16 -6.72
C PRO A 239 -4.76 -14.07 -7.17
N ASN A 240 -5.51 -14.29 -8.25
CA ASN A 240 -6.46 -13.31 -8.74
C ASN A 240 -7.61 -13.06 -7.75
N HIS A 241 -8.20 -14.13 -7.21
CA HIS A 241 -9.28 -14.00 -6.24
C HIS A 241 -8.79 -13.53 -4.87
N HIS A 242 -7.56 -13.88 -4.47
CA HIS A 242 -6.96 -13.31 -3.27
C HIS A 242 -6.81 -11.79 -3.39
N VAL A 243 -6.29 -11.31 -4.53
CA VAL A 243 -6.17 -9.87 -4.81
C VAL A 243 -7.54 -9.18 -4.82
N LEU A 244 -8.55 -9.76 -5.50
CA LEU A 244 -9.90 -9.21 -5.53
C LEU A 244 -10.53 -9.16 -4.14
N PHE A 245 -10.32 -10.19 -3.33
CA PHE A 245 -10.79 -10.26 -1.96
C PHE A 245 -10.14 -9.18 -1.07
N ASP A 246 -8.81 -9.04 -1.14
CA ASP A 246 -8.06 -8.02 -0.42
C ASP A 246 -8.45 -6.59 -0.84
N LEU A 247 -8.85 -6.40 -2.10
CA LEU A 247 -9.28 -5.11 -2.64
C LEU A 247 -10.77 -4.81 -2.40
N GLY A 248 -11.53 -5.77 -1.85
CA GLY A 248 -12.97 -5.64 -1.66
C GLY A 248 -13.78 -5.75 -2.95
N GLY A 249 -13.16 -6.16 -4.06
CA GLY A 249 -13.88 -6.46 -5.31
C GLY A 249 -14.74 -7.72 -5.23
N VAL A 250 -14.46 -8.58 -4.25
CA VAL A 250 -15.27 -9.73 -3.87
C VAL A 250 -15.39 -9.78 -2.36
N ALA A 251 -16.58 -10.04 -1.83
CA ALA A 251 -16.84 -10.24 -0.41
C ALA A 251 -17.66 -11.52 -0.18
N ILE A 252 -17.70 -11.96 1.07
CA ILE A 252 -18.52 -13.09 1.51
C ILE A 252 -19.60 -12.55 2.43
N ALA A 253 -20.86 -12.83 2.10
CA ALA A 253 -22.01 -12.50 2.94
C ALA A 253 -22.13 -13.48 4.12
N ASP A 254 -22.97 -13.14 5.12
CA ASP A 254 -23.19 -13.97 6.30
C ASP A 254 -23.78 -15.36 5.97
N ASP A 255 -24.43 -15.50 4.84
CA ASP A 255 -24.96 -16.77 4.31
C ASP A 255 -23.96 -17.52 3.40
N PHE A 256 -22.72 -17.10 3.39
CA PHE A 256 -21.62 -17.59 2.54
C PHE A 256 -21.78 -17.32 1.03
N ALA A 257 -22.74 -16.51 0.62
CA ALA A 257 -22.85 -16.08 -0.77
C ALA A 257 -21.66 -15.16 -1.14
N LEU A 258 -21.13 -15.35 -2.35
CA LEU A 258 -20.14 -14.44 -2.91
C LEU A 258 -20.85 -13.18 -3.41
N LEU A 259 -20.35 -12.03 -2.99
CA LEU A 259 -20.77 -10.72 -3.45
C LEU A 259 -19.67 -10.15 -4.35
N SER A 260 -20.04 -9.69 -5.55
CA SER A 260 -19.14 -8.94 -6.45
C SER A 260 -19.77 -7.59 -6.78
N GLU A 261 -18.96 -6.56 -7.08
CA GLU A 261 -19.48 -5.24 -7.50
C GLU A 261 -20.29 -5.31 -8.80
N ASP A 262 -20.07 -6.32 -9.64
CA ASP A 262 -20.75 -6.48 -10.93
C ASP A 262 -22.08 -7.28 -10.87
N GLY A 263 -22.53 -7.68 -9.69
CA GLY A 263 -23.87 -8.26 -9.46
C GLY A 263 -24.15 -9.59 -10.15
N HIS A 264 -23.12 -10.40 -10.39
CA HIS A 264 -23.22 -11.76 -10.94
C HIS A 264 -22.58 -12.78 -10.01
#